data_4c32ee385c166e363bec171e9f9f2e08
#
_entry.id   4c32ee385c166e363bec171e9f9f2e08
#
_cell.length_a   1.000
_cell.length_b   1.000
_cell.length_c   1.000
_cell.angle_alpha   90.00
_cell.angle_beta   90.00
_cell.angle_gamma   90.00
#
_symmetry.space_group_name_H-M   'P 1'
#
loop_
_entity.id
_entity.type
_entity.pdbx_description
1 polymer ?
#
loop_
_entity_poly.entity_id
_entity_poly.type
_entity_poly.pdbx_seq_one_letter_code
_entity_poly.pdbx_strand_id
1 'polypeptide(L)'
;MKKLIYFIIHKFIFFFNKNIKIYSGVNINFNTKLEGHNVIYKNSDIKNLELGFGSYIGPGCFLNNMKIGKYCSIGPRVKIIQGLHPSEHFVSSHPSFYSTKKQAGFTFVHENIFKEEVYTQNGYEAEIGNDVWIGS
;
A
#
# COMPACT_ATOMS: atom_id res chain seq x y z
N MET A 1 -0.94 5.82 -23.56
CA MET A 1 -0.31 4.55 -23.21
C MET A 1 -0.70 4.02 -21.83
N LYS A 2 -0.57 4.75 -20.73
CA LYS A 2 -0.91 4.27 -19.38
C LYS A 2 -2.36 3.77 -19.23
N LYS A 3 -3.36 4.46 -19.80
CA LYS A 3 -4.78 4.05 -19.76
C LYS A 3 -5.08 2.74 -20.50
N LEU A 4 -4.38 2.46 -21.60
CA LEU A 4 -4.55 1.23 -22.37
C LEU A 4 -3.95 0.02 -21.65
N ILE A 5 -2.80 0.20 -21.01
CA ILE A 5 -2.14 -0.80 -20.18
C ILE A 5 -3.02 -1.14 -18.96
N TYR A 6 -3.61 -0.13 -18.32
CA TYR A 6 -4.58 -0.30 -17.24
C TYR A 6 -5.80 -1.13 -17.66
N PHE A 7 -6.34 -0.85 -18.83
CA PHE A 7 -7.49 -1.57 -19.37
C PHE A 7 -7.16 -3.04 -19.68
N ILE A 8 -5.94 -3.32 -20.16
CA ILE A 8 -5.47 -4.69 -20.45
C ILE A 8 -5.25 -5.47 -19.15
N ILE A 9 -4.63 -4.85 -18.13
CA ILE A 9 -4.44 -5.48 -16.80
C ILE A 9 -5.78 -5.80 -16.17
N HIS A 10 -6.73 -4.84 -16.17
CA HIS A 10 -8.08 -5.05 -15.67
C HIS A 10 -8.78 -6.22 -16.35
N LYS A 11 -8.69 -6.31 -17.70
CA LYS A 11 -9.28 -7.44 -18.44
C LYS A 11 -8.58 -8.76 -18.13
N PHE A 12 -7.27 -8.76 -17.96
CA PHE A 12 -6.49 -9.98 -17.71
C PHE A 12 -6.82 -10.57 -16.34
N ILE A 13 -6.83 -9.75 -15.28
CA ILE A 13 -7.23 -10.17 -13.92
C ILE A 13 -8.71 -10.63 -13.92
N PHE A 14 -9.57 -9.91 -14.63
CA PHE A 14 -11.00 -10.21 -14.72
C PHE A 14 -11.30 -11.48 -15.52
N PHE A 15 -10.49 -11.77 -16.54
CA PHE A 15 -10.69 -12.92 -17.42
C PHE A 15 -10.34 -14.25 -16.75
N PHE A 16 -9.32 -14.26 -15.89
CA PHE A 16 -8.88 -15.49 -15.21
C PHE A 16 -9.59 -15.74 -13.86
N ASN A 17 -10.25 -14.75 -13.29
CA ASN A 17 -10.96 -14.93 -12.03
C ASN A 17 -12.30 -14.18 -12.04
N LYS A 18 -13.36 -14.88 -12.43
CA LYS A 18 -14.73 -14.35 -12.60
C LYS A 18 -15.35 -13.72 -11.33
N ASN A 19 -14.72 -13.91 -10.17
CA ASN A 19 -15.24 -13.48 -8.87
C ASN A 19 -14.50 -12.25 -8.27
N ILE A 20 -13.67 -11.57 -9.06
CA ILE A 20 -12.99 -10.34 -8.63
C ILE A 20 -13.75 -9.13 -9.19
N LYS A 21 -14.04 -8.15 -8.32
CA LYS A 21 -14.70 -6.89 -8.70
C LYS A 21 -13.78 -5.72 -8.38
N ILE A 22 -13.43 -4.94 -9.39
CA ILE A 22 -12.60 -3.74 -9.26
C ILE A 22 -13.41 -2.57 -9.80
N TYR A 23 -13.69 -1.59 -8.95
CA TYR A 23 -14.49 -0.43 -9.30
C TYR A 23 -13.65 0.67 -9.97
N SER A 24 -14.30 1.71 -10.46
CA SER A 24 -13.66 2.81 -11.19
C SER A 24 -12.66 3.59 -10.34
N GLY A 25 -11.62 4.12 -10.98
CA GLY A 25 -10.60 4.94 -10.33
C GLY A 25 -9.60 4.18 -9.45
N VAL A 26 -9.65 2.85 -9.43
CA VAL A 26 -8.66 2.04 -8.73
C VAL A 26 -7.35 2.06 -9.50
N ASN A 27 -6.25 2.38 -8.81
CA ASN A 27 -4.90 2.31 -9.31
C ASN A 27 -4.24 1.01 -8.81
N ILE A 28 -3.97 0.10 -9.73
CA ILE A 28 -3.42 -1.23 -9.44
C ILE A 28 -2.24 -1.50 -10.38
N ASN A 29 -1.24 -2.25 -9.95
CA ASN A 29 -0.12 -2.65 -10.79
C ASN A 29 -0.04 -4.18 -10.97
N PHE A 30 0.87 -4.63 -11.85
CA PHE A 30 1.05 -6.04 -12.19
C PHE A 30 1.54 -6.92 -11.03
N ASN A 31 2.19 -6.34 -10.05
CA ASN A 31 2.69 -7.06 -8.89
C ASN A 31 1.61 -7.32 -7.84
N THR A 32 0.42 -6.73 -8.01
CA THR A 32 -0.71 -6.98 -7.11
C THR A 32 -1.31 -8.34 -7.39
N LYS A 33 -1.44 -9.15 -6.35
CA LYS A 33 -2.00 -10.51 -6.39
C LYS A 33 -3.34 -10.54 -5.66
N LEU A 34 -4.36 -11.06 -6.32
CA LEU A 34 -5.71 -11.22 -5.78
C LEU A 34 -6.05 -12.72 -5.81
N GLU A 35 -6.35 -13.30 -4.66
CA GLU A 35 -6.63 -14.75 -4.57
C GLU A 35 -8.01 -15.15 -5.11
N GLY A 36 -8.96 -14.24 -5.13
CA GLY A 36 -10.32 -14.48 -5.61
C GLY A 36 -11.42 -14.01 -4.67
N HIS A 37 -12.63 -13.81 -5.21
CA HIS A 37 -13.76 -13.23 -4.48
C HIS A 37 -13.42 -11.89 -3.81
N ASN A 38 -12.48 -11.14 -4.39
CA ASN A 38 -12.07 -9.84 -3.87
C ASN A 38 -12.94 -8.72 -4.45
N VAL A 39 -13.19 -7.71 -3.64
CA VAL A 39 -13.86 -6.48 -4.06
C VAL A 39 -12.98 -5.30 -3.71
N ILE A 40 -12.66 -4.48 -4.69
CA ILE A 40 -11.87 -3.25 -4.49
C ILE A 40 -12.72 -2.09 -4.95
N TYR A 41 -13.11 -1.25 -3.99
CA TYR A 41 -13.99 -0.12 -4.23
C TYR A 41 -13.24 1.08 -4.83
N LYS A 42 -14.02 2.00 -5.36
CA LYS A 42 -13.57 3.14 -6.17
C LYS A 42 -12.47 3.99 -5.53
N ASN A 43 -11.62 4.56 -6.39
CA ASN A 43 -10.61 5.57 -6.05
C ASN A 43 -9.57 5.09 -5.03
N SER A 44 -9.26 3.80 -4.98
CA SER A 44 -8.21 3.22 -4.13
C SER A 44 -6.90 3.08 -4.92
N ASP A 45 -5.78 3.33 -4.26
CA ASP A 45 -4.43 3.10 -4.78
C ASP A 45 -3.84 1.87 -4.07
N ILE A 46 -3.65 0.78 -4.83
CA ILE A 46 -3.19 -0.50 -4.32
C ILE A 46 -2.12 -1.09 -5.26
N LYS A 47 -0.90 -1.00 -4.89
CA LYS A 47 0.25 -1.49 -5.67
C LYS A 47 1.07 -2.46 -4.84
N ASN A 48 1.58 -3.50 -5.47
CA ASN A 48 2.35 -4.53 -4.78
C ASN A 48 1.59 -5.12 -3.57
N LEU A 49 0.27 -5.27 -3.70
CA LEU A 49 -0.60 -5.80 -2.66
C LEU A 49 -0.83 -7.30 -2.90
N GLU A 50 -0.70 -8.11 -1.87
CA GLU A 50 -1.24 -9.46 -1.84
C GLU A 50 -2.55 -9.45 -1.03
N LEU A 51 -3.68 -9.74 -1.68
CA LEU A 51 -5.00 -9.75 -1.03
C LEU A 51 -5.56 -11.15 -1.02
N GLY A 52 -5.74 -11.69 0.16
CA GLY A 52 -6.27 -13.02 0.41
C GLY A 52 -7.72 -13.18 -0.04
N PHE A 53 -8.11 -14.43 -0.23
CA PHE A 53 -9.43 -14.83 -0.71
C PHE A 53 -10.58 -14.21 0.11
N GLY A 54 -11.59 -13.69 -0.56
CA GLY A 54 -12.80 -13.17 0.07
C GLY A 54 -12.63 -11.82 0.79
N SER A 55 -11.43 -11.22 0.77
CA SER A 55 -11.18 -9.93 1.38
C SER A 55 -11.60 -8.78 0.48
N TYR A 56 -12.06 -7.67 1.07
CA TYR A 56 -12.42 -6.48 0.33
C TYR A 56 -11.78 -5.21 0.87
N ILE A 57 -11.65 -4.22 0.00
CA ILE A 57 -11.06 -2.91 0.29
C ILE A 57 -12.09 -1.84 -0.02
N GLY A 58 -12.44 -1.04 0.98
CA GLY A 58 -13.33 0.11 0.88
C GLY A 58 -12.80 1.21 -0.03
N PRO A 59 -13.64 2.21 -0.34
CA PRO A 59 -13.26 3.27 -1.27
C PRO A 59 -12.18 4.21 -0.70
N GLY A 60 -11.33 4.72 -1.58
CA GLY A 60 -10.34 5.76 -1.25
C GLY A 60 -9.18 5.27 -0.38
N CYS A 61 -8.90 3.99 -0.34
CA CYS A 61 -7.78 3.43 0.41
C CYS A 61 -6.45 3.65 -0.29
N PHE A 62 -5.37 3.77 0.50
CA PHE A 62 -3.99 3.84 0.02
C PHE A 62 -3.18 2.74 0.71
N LEU A 63 -3.04 1.59 0.04
CA LEU A 63 -2.51 0.35 0.60
C LEU A 63 -1.47 -0.22 -0.36
N ASN A 64 -0.24 0.25 -0.25
CA ASN A 64 0.85 -0.17 -1.12
C ASN A 64 1.81 -1.10 -0.36
N ASN A 65 2.42 -2.02 -1.09
CA ASN A 65 3.44 -2.95 -0.59
C ASN A 65 3.01 -3.67 0.70
N MET A 66 1.82 -4.30 0.66
CA MET A 66 1.22 -4.96 1.81
C MET A 66 0.82 -6.39 1.51
N LYS A 67 0.70 -7.17 2.57
CA LYS A 67 0.04 -8.47 2.55
C LYS A 67 -1.18 -8.44 3.47
N ILE A 68 -2.34 -8.77 2.93
CA ILE A 68 -3.62 -8.86 3.65
C ILE A 68 -4.14 -10.28 3.49
N GLY A 69 -4.45 -10.91 4.60
CA GLY A 69 -4.96 -12.28 4.63
C GLY A 69 -6.37 -12.43 4.06
N LYS A 70 -6.96 -13.59 4.33
CA LYS A 70 -8.29 -13.98 3.83
C LYS A 70 -9.40 -13.40 4.70
N TYR A 71 -10.56 -13.15 4.08
CA TYR A 71 -11.78 -12.71 4.75
C TYR A 71 -11.63 -11.40 5.55
N CYS A 72 -10.69 -10.54 5.16
CA CYS A 72 -10.50 -9.24 5.79
C CYS A 72 -11.46 -8.20 5.24
N SER A 73 -11.90 -7.31 6.12
CA SER A 73 -12.80 -6.20 5.83
C SER A 73 -12.06 -4.88 6.06
N ILE A 74 -11.64 -4.21 4.98
CA ILE A 74 -10.94 -2.93 5.08
C ILE A 74 -11.92 -1.80 4.79
N GLY A 75 -12.13 -0.94 5.77
CA GLY A 75 -13.04 0.21 5.70
C GLY A 75 -12.58 1.29 4.71
N PRO A 76 -13.39 2.33 4.51
CA PRO A 76 -13.07 3.40 3.57
C PRO A 76 -11.90 4.26 4.07
N ARG A 77 -11.12 4.82 3.15
CA ARG A 77 -10.04 5.78 3.40
C ARG A 77 -8.91 5.29 4.33
N VAL A 78 -8.78 3.99 4.52
CA VAL A 78 -7.64 3.42 5.24
C VAL A 78 -6.36 3.69 4.46
N LYS A 79 -5.33 4.17 5.17
CA LYS A 79 -4.01 4.48 4.61
C LYS A 79 -2.92 3.87 5.48
N ILE A 80 -1.95 3.26 4.83
CA ILE A 80 -0.67 2.94 5.46
C ILE A 80 0.28 4.08 5.18
N ILE A 81 0.85 4.63 6.23
CA ILE A 81 1.81 5.72 6.17
C ILE A 81 3.15 5.15 6.62
N GLN A 82 4.09 5.08 5.68
CA GLN A 82 5.48 4.80 5.97
C GLN A 82 6.20 6.10 6.33
N GLY A 83 7.21 5.97 7.12
CA GLY A 83 8.07 7.06 7.53
C GLY A 83 8.06 7.23 9.04
N LEU A 84 9.24 7.03 9.61
CA LEU A 84 9.52 7.31 11.00
C LEU A 84 10.31 8.61 11.10
N HIS A 85 10.11 9.31 12.18
CA HIS A 85 10.94 10.43 12.60
C HIS A 85 11.64 10.07 13.91
N PRO A 86 12.91 10.44 14.10
CA PRO A 86 13.58 10.22 15.37
C PRO A 86 12.89 11.05 16.47
N SER A 87 12.43 10.38 17.52
CA SER A 87 11.85 11.01 18.71
C SER A 87 12.81 11.03 19.90
N GLU A 88 13.90 10.26 19.81
CA GLU A 88 14.90 10.12 20.86
C GLU A 88 16.31 10.29 20.28
N HIS A 89 17.25 10.76 21.09
CA HIS A 89 18.67 10.88 20.76
C HIS A 89 19.04 11.84 19.62
N PHE A 90 18.09 12.51 18.98
CA PHE A 90 18.32 13.50 17.94
C PHE A 90 17.94 14.91 18.41
N VAL A 91 18.70 15.89 17.96
CA VAL A 91 18.45 17.31 18.27
C VAL A 91 17.12 17.78 17.64
N SER A 92 16.72 17.17 16.52
CA SER A 92 15.51 17.52 15.78
C SER A 92 14.92 16.30 15.10
N SER A 93 13.60 16.22 15.06
CA SER A 93 12.86 15.27 14.23
C SER A 93 12.77 15.65 12.75
N HIS A 94 13.31 16.81 12.37
CA HIS A 94 13.27 17.30 10.99
C HIS A 94 14.25 16.55 10.09
N PRO A 95 13.84 16.06 8.92
CA PRO A 95 14.64 15.17 8.07
C PRO A 95 15.95 15.79 7.56
N SER A 96 16.08 17.11 7.49
CA SER A 96 17.32 17.76 7.10
C SER A 96 18.51 17.44 8.03
N PHE A 97 18.26 16.94 9.23
CA PHE A 97 19.29 16.61 10.21
C PHE A 97 19.68 15.13 10.24
N TYR A 98 18.99 14.28 9.43
CA TYR A 98 19.28 12.84 9.46
C TYR A 98 19.12 12.13 8.11
N SER A 99 18.53 12.78 7.10
CA SER A 99 18.22 12.17 5.81
C SER A 99 18.82 12.93 4.64
N THR A 100 19.41 12.21 3.70
CA THR A 100 19.92 12.77 2.44
C THR A 100 18.85 12.90 1.36
N LYS A 101 17.60 12.46 1.62
CA LYS A 101 16.47 12.51 0.67
C LYS A 101 15.97 13.92 0.36
N LYS A 102 16.41 14.92 1.13
CA LYS A 102 16.06 16.34 0.94
C LYS A 102 14.56 16.60 0.89
N GLN A 103 13.77 16.01 1.78
CA GLN A 103 12.31 16.16 1.82
C GLN A 103 11.87 17.63 1.91
N ALA A 104 12.68 18.49 2.55
CA ALA A 104 12.45 19.93 2.63
C ALA A 104 13.24 20.76 1.58
N GLY A 105 13.78 20.09 0.56
CA GLY A 105 14.59 20.73 -0.48
C GLY A 105 16.08 20.88 -0.15
N PHE A 106 16.50 20.63 1.09
CA PHE A 106 17.89 20.70 1.55
C PHE A 106 18.19 19.67 2.65
N THR A 107 19.46 19.49 2.95
CA THR A 107 19.92 18.65 4.08
C THR A 107 21.27 19.16 4.60
N PHE A 108 21.53 18.89 5.89
CA PHE A 108 22.80 19.20 6.56
C PHE A 108 23.69 17.96 6.69
N VAL A 109 23.20 16.77 6.33
CA VAL A 109 23.95 15.52 6.47
C VAL A 109 24.42 14.98 5.12
N HIS A 110 25.52 14.24 5.13
CA HIS A 110 26.11 13.63 3.93
C HIS A 110 25.70 12.17 3.77
N GLU A 111 25.17 11.56 4.82
CA GLU A 111 24.66 10.18 4.82
C GLU A 111 23.38 10.09 5.66
N ASN A 112 22.58 9.05 5.42
CA ASN A 112 21.39 8.77 6.24
C ASN A 112 21.86 8.19 7.58
N ILE A 113 21.57 8.89 8.67
CA ILE A 113 21.93 8.50 10.04
C ILE A 113 20.76 8.00 10.86
N PHE A 114 19.58 7.91 10.22
CA PHE A 114 18.36 7.36 10.80
C PHE A 114 17.62 6.50 9.79
N LYS A 115 17.10 5.35 10.23
CA LYS A 115 16.33 4.46 9.39
C LYS A 115 14.86 4.91 9.39
N GLU A 116 14.46 5.62 8.34
CA GLU A 116 13.11 6.18 8.20
C GLU A 116 12.04 5.14 7.90
N GLU A 117 12.39 4.00 7.31
CA GLU A 117 11.45 3.00 6.81
C GLU A 117 11.63 1.68 7.57
N VAL A 118 10.52 1.08 7.96
CA VAL A 118 10.48 -0.24 8.60
C VAL A 118 9.64 -1.17 7.76
N TYR A 119 10.20 -2.33 7.45
CA TYR A 119 9.52 -3.39 6.73
C TYR A 119 9.39 -4.62 7.61
N THR A 120 8.37 -5.43 7.32
CA THR A 120 8.22 -6.75 7.92
C THR A 120 9.37 -7.68 7.47
N GLN A 121 9.49 -8.83 8.09
CA GLN A 121 10.52 -9.82 7.70
C GLN A 121 10.40 -10.25 6.23
N ASN A 122 9.18 -10.18 5.66
CA ASN A 122 8.90 -10.53 4.26
C ASN A 122 9.02 -9.33 3.30
N GLY A 123 9.44 -8.16 3.78
CA GLY A 123 9.66 -6.97 2.96
C GLY A 123 8.41 -6.13 2.65
N TYR A 124 7.28 -6.38 3.33
CA TYR A 124 6.08 -5.55 3.22
C TYR A 124 6.14 -4.37 4.18
N GLU A 125 5.41 -3.30 3.83
CA GLU A 125 5.19 -2.17 4.75
C GLU A 125 4.31 -2.57 5.92
N ALA A 126 3.34 -3.46 5.69
CA ALA A 126 2.54 -4.08 6.73
C ALA A 126 2.02 -5.44 6.29
N GLU A 127 1.78 -6.31 7.27
CA GLU A 127 1.12 -7.60 7.08
C GLU A 127 -0.09 -7.69 8.01
N ILE A 128 -1.23 -8.07 7.44
CA ILE A 128 -2.51 -8.26 8.14
C ILE A 128 -2.87 -9.73 8.02
N GLY A 129 -3.20 -10.36 9.14
CA GLY A 129 -3.63 -11.75 9.17
C GLY A 129 -5.00 -11.98 8.52
N ASN A 130 -5.57 -13.15 8.77
CA ASN A 130 -6.90 -13.48 8.26
C ASN A 130 -8.00 -12.95 9.19
N ASP A 131 -9.21 -12.72 8.64
CA ASP A 131 -10.41 -12.39 9.39
C ASP A 131 -10.25 -11.13 10.26
N VAL A 132 -9.62 -10.10 9.70
CA VAL A 132 -9.38 -8.82 10.38
C VAL A 132 -10.31 -7.75 9.81
N TRP A 133 -10.93 -7.00 10.70
CA TRP A 133 -11.68 -5.80 10.36
C TRP A 133 -10.90 -4.54 10.75
N ILE A 134 -10.72 -3.64 9.77
CA ILE A 134 -10.11 -2.32 9.97
C ILE A 134 -11.15 -1.28 9.61
N GLY A 135 -11.56 -0.49 10.60
CA GLY A 135 -12.41 0.68 10.42
C GLY A 135 -11.69 1.86 9.76
N SER A 136 -12.40 2.94 9.50
CA SER A 136 -11.87 4.22 8.98
C SER A 136 -11.65 5.22 10.11
#